data_f95c2fb21f0f4217930d803a58c510f0
#
_entry.id   f95c2fb21f0f4217930d803a58c510f0
#
_cell.length_a   1.000
_cell.length_b   1.000
_cell.length_c   1.000
_cell.angle_alpha   90.00
_cell.angle_beta   90.00
_cell.angle_gamma   90.00
#
_symmetry.space_group_name_H-M   'P 1'
#
loop_
_entity.id
_entity.type
_entity.pdbx_description
1 polymer ?
#
loop_
_entity_poly.entity_id
_entity_poly.type
_entity_poly.pdbx_seq_one_letter_code
_entity_poly.pdbx_strand_id
1 'polypeptide(L)'
;MHADNWANKAKQEGYRTRAVYKLEEILQKTKSLKKSQNVLDLGSAPGGWAHYIKKKSPNSVVYAIDILDMEAVDGVYFFQNSIEEIDNIDSISSKMGSFGLVISDIAPNLTGINAIDIENI
;
A
#
# COMPACT_ATOMS: atom_id res chain seq x y z
N MET A 1 4.32 -1.73 24.03
CA MET A 1 3.62 -0.45 23.81
C MET A 1 2.15 -0.69 23.62
N HIS A 2 1.30 0.05 24.30
CA HIS A 2 -0.14 -0.06 24.13
C HIS A 2 -0.59 0.46 22.77
N ALA A 3 -1.76 -0.02 22.30
CA ALA A 3 -2.34 0.40 21.03
C ALA A 3 -2.51 1.93 20.94
N ASP A 4 -2.90 2.58 22.07
CA ASP A 4 -3.07 4.04 22.12
C ASP A 4 -1.76 4.78 21.89
N ASN A 5 -0.64 4.23 22.35
CA ASN A 5 0.68 4.81 22.13
C ASN A 5 1.10 4.72 20.67
N TRP A 6 0.76 3.61 20.00
CA TRP A 6 1.01 3.47 18.57
C TRP A 6 0.18 4.44 17.75
N ALA A 7 -1.10 4.64 18.11
CA ALA A 7 -1.97 5.59 17.43
C ALA A 7 -1.46 7.02 17.62
N ASN A 8 -1.03 7.37 18.83
CA ASN A 8 -0.45 8.69 19.12
C ASN A 8 0.84 8.93 18.34
N LYS A 9 1.69 7.91 18.26
CA LYS A 9 2.94 7.98 17.50
C LYS A 9 2.66 8.23 16.01
N ALA A 10 1.69 7.52 15.43
CA ALA A 10 1.31 7.72 14.03
C ALA A 10 0.84 9.15 13.78
N LYS A 11 0.01 9.69 14.66
CA LYS A 11 -0.49 11.06 14.57
C LYS A 11 0.65 12.07 14.65
N GLN A 12 1.59 11.90 15.59
CA GLN A 12 2.75 12.77 15.75
C GLN A 12 3.67 12.73 14.53
N GLU A 13 3.82 11.57 13.90
CA GLU A 13 4.66 11.40 12.73
C GLU A 13 3.93 11.72 11.42
N GLY A 14 2.64 12.10 11.47
CA GLY A 14 1.86 12.49 10.31
C GLY A 14 1.29 11.34 9.51
N TYR A 15 1.23 10.14 10.07
CA TYR A 15 0.62 8.98 9.40
C TYR A 15 -0.88 8.90 9.67
N ARG A 16 -1.63 8.38 8.69
CA ARG A 16 -3.09 8.26 8.76
C ARG A 16 -3.56 7.14 9.68
N THR A 17 -2.69 6.13 9.93
CA THR A 17 -3.03 4.97 10.74
C THR A 17 -1.80 4.37 11.38
N ARG A 18 -1.99 3.77 12.56
CA ARG A 18 -0.93 3.03 13.27
C ARG A 18 -0.50 1.76 12.54
N ALA A 19 -1.33 1.26 11.64
CA ALA A 19 -1.00 0.06 10.85
C ALA A 19 0.27 0.22 10.01
N VAL A 20 0.70 1.45 9.78
CA VAL A 20 1.94 1.75 9.06
C VAL A 20 3.16 1.12 9.71
N TYR A 21 3.18 0.98 11.03
CA TYR A 21 4.37 0.44 11.72
C TYR A 21 4.56 -1.05 11.50
N LYS A 22 3.47 -1.80 11.34
CA LYS A 22 3.56 -3.20 10.95
C LYS A 22 4.09 -3.34 9.52
N LEU A 23 3.63 -2.50 8.62
CA LEU A 23 4.14 -2.45 7.25
C LEU A 23 5.64 -2.12 7.25
N GLU A 24 6.05 -1.11 8.01
CA GLU A 24 7.46 -0.73 8.13
C GLU A 24 8.31 -1.91 8.57
N GLU A 25 7.89 -2.61 9.62
CA GLU A 25 8.61 -3.78 10.13
C GLU A 25 8.78 -4.85 9.05
N ILE A 26 7.72 -5.16 8.34
CA ILE A 26 7.74 -6.20 7.31
C ILE A 26 8.64 -5.80 6.14
N LEU A 27 8.53 -4.56 5.68
CA LEU A 27 9.34 -4.08 4.56
C LEU A 27 10.83 -4.03 4.91
N GLN A 28 11.15 -3.71 6.14
CA GLN A 28 12.54 -3.72 6.61
C GLN A 28 13.09 -5.15 6.70
N LYS A 29 12.31 -6.09 7.24
CA LYS A 29 12.73 -7.49 7.35
C LYS A 29 12.92 -8.15 5.99
N THR A 30 12.03 -7.89 5.06
CA THR A 30 12.07 -8.50 3.73
C THR A 30 12.93 -7.73 2.73
N LYS A 31 13.33 -6.50 3.09
CA LYS A 31 14.06 -5.58 2.20
C LYS A 31 13.33 -5.38 0.87
N SER A 32 12.01 -5.37 0.93
CA SER A 32 11.16 -5.33 -0.27
C SER A 32 11.03 -3.94 -0.87
N LEU A 33 11.21 -2.88 -0.07
CA LEU A 33 11.07 -1.52 -0.56
C LEU A 33 12.39 -1.04 -1.17
N LYS A 34 12.36 -0.75 -2.45
CA LYS A 34 13.50 -0.25 -3.22
C LYS A 34 13.44 1.26 -3.37
N LYS A 35 14.52 1.87 -3.86
CA LYS A 35 14.59 3.32 -4.07
C LYS A 35 13.62 3.81 -5.15
N SER A 36 13.37 3.00 -6.17
CA SER A 36 12.50 3.34 -7.29
C SER A 36 11.89 2.07 -7.84
N GLN A 37 10.56 1.97 -7.78
CA GLN A 37 9.82 0.82 -8.27
C GLN A 37 8.35 1.21 -8.47
N ASN A 38 7.62 0.38 -9.19
CA ASN A 38 6.17 0.46 -9.24
C ASN A 38 5.59 -0.34 -8.07
N VAL A 39 4.70 0.27 -7.31
CA VAL A 39 4.06 -0.33 -6.14
C VAL A 39 2.56 -0.39 -6.36
N LEU A 40 1.96 -1.52 -6.04
CA LEU A 40 0.52 -1.70 -6.08
C LEU A 40 0.01 -1.94 -4.66
N ASP A 41 -0.93 -1.11 -4.22
CA ASP A 41 -1.56 -1.17 -2.89
C ASP A 41 -3.01 -1.59 -3.05
N LEU A 42 -3.31 -2.82 -2.65
CA LEU A 42 -4.62 -3.43 -2.75
C LEU A 42 -5.37 -3.26 -1.44
N GLY A 43 -6.49 -2.51 -1.48
CA GLY A 43 -7.21 -2.17 -0.26
C GLY A 43 -6.57 -0.99 0.47
N SER A 44 -6.35 0.10 -0.25
CA SER A 44 -5.47 1.19 0.18
C SER A 44 -6.06 2.14 1.23
N ALA A 45 -7.38 2.26 1.32
CA ALA A 45 -7.99 3.23 2.25
C ALA A 45 -7.66 2.88 3.70
N PRO A 46 -7.38 3.86 4.55
CA PRO A 46 -7.43 5.31 4.36
C PRO A 46 -6.19 5.93 3.70
N GLY A 47 -5.23 5.14 3.23
CA GLY A 47 -4.06 5.64 2.50
C GLY A 47 -2.78 5.72 3.32
N GLY A 48 -2.77 5.14 4.52
CA GLY A 48 -1.60 5.19 5.39
C GLY A 48 -0.39 4.48 4.80
N TRP A 49 -0.61 3.33 4.18
CA TRP A 49 0.49 2.56 3.58
C TRP A 49 1.04 3.24 2.33
N ALA A 50 0.17 3.73 1.45
CA ALA A 50 0.60 4.47 0.26
C ALA A 50 1.38 5.72 0.65
N HIS A 51 0.92 6.45 1.67
CA HIS A 51 1.62 7.61 2.20
C HIS A 51 3.00 7.24 2.74
N TYR A 52 3.09 6.16 3.51
CA TYR A 52 4.37 5.67 4.04
C TYR A 52 5.34 5.32 2.91
N ILE A 53 4.88 4.58 1.90
CA ILE A 53 5.72 4.18 0.77
C ILE A 53 6.27 5.40 0.05
N LYS A 54 5.43 6.39 -0.24
CA LYS A 54 5.88 7.62 -0.93
C LYS A 54 6.86 8.42 -0.09
N LYS A 55 6.66 8.45 1.23
CA LYS A 55 7.56 9.15 2.13
C LYS A 55 8.94 8.49 2.18
N LYS A 56 9.00 7.17 2.21
CA LYS A 56 10.25 6.41 2.31
C LYS A 56 10.92 6.17 0.96
N SER A 57 10.15 6.15 -0.12
CA SER A 57 10.67 5.91 -1.46
C SER A 57 10.03 6.90 -2.45
N PRO A 58 10.44 8.18 -2.41
CA PRO A 58 9.80 9.25 -3.19
C PRO A 58 9.83 9.02 -4.71
N ASN A 59 10.80 8.27 -5.20
CA ASN A 59 10.95 7.99 -6.62
C ASN A 59 10.11 6.80 -7.09
N SER A 60 9.48 6.09 -6.17
CA SER A 60 8.55 5.01 -6.53
C SER A 60 7.21 5.57 -7.00
N VAL A 61 6.57 4.85 -7.91
CA VAL A 61 5.23 5.18 -8.39
C VAL A 61 4.25 4.24 -7.71
N VAL A 62 3.29 4.80 -6.99
CA VAL A 62 2.33 4.02 -6.21
C VAL A 62 0.96 4.09 -6.86
N TYR A 63 0.41 2.92 -7.14
CA TYR A 63 -0.95 2.74 -7.64
C TYR A 63 -1.77 2.09 -6.53
N ALA A 64 -2.85 2.72 -6.14
CA ALA A 64 -3.68 2.30 -5.02
C ALA A 64 -5.11 2.06 -5.48
N ILE A 65 -5.73 1.01 -4.98
CA ILE A 65 -7.11 0.68 -5.30
C ILE A 65 -7.87 0.31 -4.03
N ASP A 66 -9.10 0.81 -3.90
CA ASP A 66 -10.03 0.44 -2.84
C ASP A 66 -11.45 0.77 -3.30
N ILE A 67 -12.43 0.01 -2.82
CA ILE A 67 -13.84 0.33 -3.04
C ILE A 67 -14.26 1.55 -2.21
N LEU A 68 -13.59 1.77 -1.09
CA LEU A 68 -13.80 2.94 -0.25
C LEU A 68 -13.02 4.12 -0.81
N ASP A 69 -13.61 5.31 -0.71
CA ASP A 69 -12.88 6.52 -1.06
C ASP A 69 -11.81 6.82 -0.01
N MET A 70 -10.79 7.56 -0.41
CA MET A 70 -9.76 8.03 0.50
C MET A 70 -9.29 9.42 0.09
N GLU A 71 -8.76 10.17 1.06
CA GLU A 71 -8.12 11.44 0.75
C GLU A 71 -6.90 11.23 -0.16
N ALA A 72 -6.72 12.18 -1.08
CA ALA A 72 -5.57 12.13 -1.98
C ALA A 72 -4.25 12.09 -1.21
N VAL A 73 -3.31 11.32 -1.73
CA VAL A 73 -1.93 11.28 -1.26
C VAL A 73 -1.04 11.74 -2.40
N ASP A 74 -0.17 12.72 -2.13
CA ASP A 74 0.73 13.25 -3.14
C ASP A 74 1.58 12.13 -3.76
N GLY A 75 1.56 12.07 -5.09
CA GLY A 75 2.35 11.09 -5.83
C GLY A 75 1.75 9.70 -5.90
N VAL A 76 0.54 9.51 -5.40
CA VAL A 76 -0.18 8.24 -5.46
C VAL A 76 -1.32 8.33 -6.46
N TYR A 77 -1.40 7.37 -7.37
CA TYR A 77 -2.54 7.24 -8.29
C TYR A 77 -3.57 6.34 -7.63
N PHE A 78 -4.69 6.93 -7.22
CA PHE A 78 -5.76 6.21 -6.54
C PHE A 78 -6.92 5.92 -7.49
N PHE A 79 -7.41 4.67 -7.45
CA PHE A 79 -8.56 4.22 -8.22
C PHE A 79 -9.61 3.68 -7.24
N GLN A 80 -10.75 4.36 -7.15
CA GLN A 80 -11.88 3.89 -6.36
C GLN A 80 -12.62 2.83 -7.16
N ASN A 81 -12.30 1.57 -6.90
CA ASN A 81 -12.86 0.45 -7.66
C ASN A 81 -12.69 -0.84 -6.87
N SER A 82 -13.41 -1.88 -7.29
CA SER A 82 -13.20 -3.22 -6.76
C SER A 82 -11.88 -3.80 -7.27
N ILE A 83 -11.19 -4.53 -6.42
CA ILE A 83 -9.96 -5.25 -6.80
C ILE A 83 -10.27 -6.29 -7.89
N GLU A 84 -11.48 -6.83 -7.90
CA GLU A 84 -11.92 -7.77 -8.94
C GLU A 84 -11.93 -7.13 -10.34
N GLU A 85 -12.01 -5.81 -10.42
CA GLU A 85 -12.02 -5.06 -11.67
C GLU A 85 -10.63 -4.57 -12.09
N ILE A 86 -9.58 -5.07 -11.46
CA ILE A 86 -8.22 -4.57 -11.66
C ILE A 86 -7.77 -4.70 -13.14
N ASP A 87 -8.20 -5.74 -13.82
CA ASP A 87 -7.86 -5.96 -15.23
C ASP A 87 -8.52 -4.92 -16.17
N ASN A 88 -9.56 -4.25 -15.69
CA ASN A 88 -10.29 -3.22 -16.44
C ASN A 88 -9.75 -1.81 -16.16
N ILE A 89 -8.78 -1.68 -15.28
CA ILE A 89 -8.13 -0.40 -14.98
C ILE A 89 -6.82 -0.34 -15.79
N ASP A 90 -6.87 0.32 -16.95
CA ASP A 90 -5.75 0.31 -17.90
C ASP A 90 -4.44 0.77 -17.30
N SER A 91 -4.49 1.77 -16.42
CA SER A 91 -3.28 2.29 -15.76
C SER A 91 -2.58 1.24 -14.88
N ILE A 92 -3.32 0.25 -14.40
CA ILE A 92 -2.78 -0.84 -13.58
C ILE A 92 -2.53 -2.07 -14.46
N SER A 93 -3.52 -2.47 -15.26
CA SER A 93 -3.43 -3.70 -16.05
C SER A 93 -2.26 -3.66 -17.05
N SER A 94 -2.00 -2.50 -17.64
CA SER A 94 -0.88 -2.32 -18.56
C SER A 94 0.49 -2.46 -17.89
N LYS A 95 0.54 -2.41 -16.57
CA LYS A 95 1.77 -2.54 -15.79
C LYS A 95 1.89 -3.85 -15.04
N MET A 96 0.93 -4.77 -15.21
CA MET A 96 1.03 -6.09 -14.60
C MET A 96 2.31 -6.78 -15.05
N GLY A 97 3.01 -7.37 -14.09
CA GLY A 97 4.35 -7.94 -14.30
C GLY A 97 5.50 -6.95 -14.09
N SER A 98 5.22 -5.64 -13.99
CA SER A 98 6.24 -4.62 -13.75
C SER A 98 6.21 -4.05 -12.31
N PHE A 99 5.27 -4.49 -11.47
CA PHE A 99 5.23 -4.07 -10.08
C PHE A 99 6.34 -4.76 -9.29
N GLY A 100 7.22 -3.96 -8.70
CA GLY A 100 8.29 -4.47 -7.85
C GLY A 100 7.82 -4.81 -6.44
N LEU A 101 6.68 -4.27 -6.02
CA LEU A 101 6.10 -4.52 -4.71
C LEU A 101 4.57 -4.47 -4.82
N VAL A 102 3.92 -5.49 -4.28
CA VAL A 102 2.46 -5.52 -4.14
C VAL A 102 2.15 -5.74 -2.66
N ILE A 103 1.37 -4.83 -2.07
CA ILE A 103 0.96 -4.91 -0.68
C ILE A 103 -0.57 -5.04 -0.59
N SER A 104 -1.04 -5.76 0.41
CA SER A 104 -2.47 -5.98 0.61
C SER A 104 -2.77 -6.30 2.07
N ASP A 105 -3.87 -5.75 2.60
CA ASP A 105 -4.43 -6.18 3.87
C ASP A 105 -5.70 -7.03 3.69
N ILE A 106 -5.98 -7.44 2.48
CA ILE A 106 -7.12 -8.28 2.15
C ILE A 106 -6.66 -9.70 1.83
N ALA A 107 -7.62 -10.61 1.55
CA ALA A 107 -7.34 -12.01 1.33
C ALA A 107 -6.21 -12.23 0.31
N PRO A 108 -5.26 -13.13 0.59
CA PRO A 108 -4.02 -13.27 -0.18
C PRO A 108 -4.18 -13.93 -1.55
N ASN A 109 -5.33 -14.50 -1.86
CA ASN A 109 -5.53 -15.34 -3.05
C ASN A 109 -6.08 -14.56 -4.22
N LEU A 110 -5.32 -13.57 -4.70
CA LEU A 110 -5.64 -12.88 -5.94
C LEU A 110 -4.90 -13.58 -7.07
N THR A 111 -5.64 -14.08 -8.04
CA THR A 111 -5.09 -14.82 -9.17
C THR A 111 -4.04 -14.00 -9.92
N GLY A 112 -2.85 -14.55 -10.07
CA GLY A 112 -1.77 -13.93 -10.82
C GLY A 112 -1.02 -12.81 -10.11
N ILE A 113 -1.33 -12.55 -8.83
CA ILE A 113 -0.69 -11.50 -8.06
C ILE A 113 -0.06 -12.10 -6.79
N ASN A 114 1.24 -11.87 -6.60
CA ASN A 114 1.95 -12.22 -5.38
C ASN A 114 1.95 -11.00 -4.47
N ALA A 115 1.02 -10.97 -3.51
CA ALA A 115 0.89 -9.88 -2.58
C ALA A 115 1.47 -10.23 -1.21
N ILE A 116 2.05 -9.23 -0.54
CA ILE A 116 2.38 -9.33 0.87
C ILE A 116 1.09 -9.08 1.65
N ASP A 117 0.60 -10.11 2.33
CA ASP A 117 -0.59 -10.00 3.18
C ASP A 117 -0.16 -9.66 4.60
N ILE A 118 -0.38 -8.40 4.95
CA ILE A 118 0.08 -7.87 6.22
C ILE A 118 -0.66 -8.49 7.42
N GLU A 119 -1.91 -8.89 7.25
CA GLU A 119 -2.70 -9.44 8.35
C GLU A 119 -2.31 -10.87 8.69
N ASN A 120 -1.78 -11.62 7.75
CA ASN A 120 -1.47 -13.04 7.93
C ASN A 120 0.03 -13.31 8.16
N ILE A 121 0.80 -12.28 8.40
CA ILE A 121 2.24 -12.41 8.67
C ILE A 121 2.52 -12.50 10.17
#